data_0ddbc57fc8d3bf53c0c82444ef3b2d67
#
_entry.id   0ddbc57fc8d3bf53c0c82444ef3b2d67
#
_cell.length_a   1.000
_cell.length_b   1.000
_cell.length_c   1.000
_cell.angle_alpha   90.00
_cell.angle_beta   90.00
_cell.angle_gamma   90.00
#
_symmetry.space_group_name_H-M   'P 1'
#
loop_
_entity.id
_entity.type
_entity.pdbx_description
1 polymer ?
#
loop_
_entity_poly.entity_id
_entity_poly.type
_entity_poly.pdbx_seq_one_letter_code
_entity_poly.pdbx_strand_id
1 'polypeptide(L)'
;MNQHLSLLGGLIFGYELGIISGALLQLQTDFQLXCFEQEVVVSAVLIGALLASLAGGILIDRHGRRRAILVSNVVLLVGSLLLTLARSFTVLVIGRVTVGFAISVSSMACCIYVSEMVAAHQRGLLVSLYEAGITVGILLSYALNYVFADVEEGWRYMFGLAIAPTAMQFLSILFLPVNPVKFSSWDSDCQKGLIPLQDTEDRAAAKREPYQERHYSFLDLFRTRDNMRRRTLVGLGLVLFQQFTGQPNVLGYASKIFHSVGFQSNSSAILASVGLGAIKVVATLVAMAXADRAGRRVLLMAGCVVMAISVTTIGLTSRMAPLAMARDCKAATGPNASHSLSQHSLAPVPPQSAVSPIPPVSDAVKSQKRDLVGPPLSAAPWAQHTVLNWITLLSMMAFVSAFSIGFGPMTWLVLSEIYPAGIRGRAFAFCNSFNWAANLLISLSFLDLIDAIGFSWMFLLYGLMGVMAVIFIYLFVPETKGQSLEEIDQQFSRKRRGRGAGWTHAQYQRVEHAGST
;
A
#
# COMPACT_ATOMS: atom_id res chain seq x y z
N MET A 1 0.85 -10.32 23.74
CA MET A 1 2.21 -10.36 23.26
C MET A 1 2.28 -10.41 21.75
N ASN A 2 1.64 -11.41 21.16
CA ASN A 2 1.57 -11.51 19.68
C ASN A 2 0.82 -10.32 19.05
N GLN A 3 -0.15 -9.77 19.78
CA GLN A 3 -0.89 -8.59 19.31
C GLN A 3 0.04 -7.38 19.19
N HIS A 4 0.92 -7.19 20.16
CA HIS A 4 1.88 -6.09 20.12
C HIS A 4 2.88 -6.28 18.99
N LEU A 5 3.30 -7.50 18.74
CA LEU A 5 4.22 -7.80 17.64
C LEU A 5 3.59 -7.48 16.29
N SER A 6 2.33 -7.89 16.10
CA SER A 6 1.62 -7.59 14.85
C SER A 6 1.42 -6.09 14.65
N LEU A 7 0.97 -5.40 15.68
CA LEU A 7 0.72 -3.97 15.61
C LEU A 7 2.01 -3.19 15.34
N LEU A 8 3.09 -3.53 16.05
CA LEU A 8 4.38 -2.87 15.89
C LEU A 8 4.99 -3.16 14.51
N GLY A 9 4.89 -4.41 14.06
CA GLY A 9 5.36 -4.77 12.72
C GLY A 9 4.63 -4.02 11.63
N GLY A 10 3.31 -3.92 11.76
CA GLY A 10 2.51 -3.13 10.82
C GLY A 10 2.86 -1.66 10.85
N LEU A 11 3.09 -1.11 12.05
CA LEU A 11 3.45 0.28 12.21
C LEU A 11 4.78 0.60 11.52
N ILE A 12 5.77 -0.26 11.68
CA ILE A 12 7.07 -0.09 11.01
C ILE A 12 6.89 -0.12 9.49
N PHE A 13 6.12 -1.09 9.00
CA PHE A 13 5.87 -1.27 7.57
C PHE A 13 5.18 -0.03 6.99
N GLY A 14 4.13 0.43 7.65
CA GLY A 14 3.38 1.62 7.20
C GLY A 14 4.21 2.89 7.26
N TYR A 15 5.01 3.05 8.31
CA TYR A 15 5.89 4.20 8.44
C TYR A 15 6.87 4.27 7.28
N GLU A 16 7.50 3.15 6.95
CA GLU A 16 8.50 3.13 5.87
C GLU A 16 7.85 3.35 4.51
N LEU A 17 6.61 2.93 4.32
CA LEU A 17 5.91 3.17 3.06
C LEU A 17 5.48 4.63 2.92
N GLY A 18 5.04 5.26 4.02
CA GLY A 18 4.44 6.58 3.95
C GLY A 18 5.42 7.74 4.07
N ILE A 19 6.57 7.50 4.68
CA ILE A 19 7.48 8.61 5.03
C ILE A 19 8.03 9.34 3.80
N ILE A 20 8.13 8.64 2.68
CA ILE A 20 8.69 9.22 1.45
C ILE A 20 7.79 10.33 0.88
N SER A 21 6.51 10.29 1.19
CA SER A 21 5.56 11.26 0.64
C SER A 21 5.98 12.70 0.92
N GLY A 22 6.27 13.01 2.18
CA GLY A 22 6.71 14.36 2.53
C GLY A 22 8.22 14.56 2.40
N ALA A 23 8.99 13.50 2.64
CA ALA A 23 10.44 13.58 2.50
C ALA A 23 10.83 13.89 1.06
N LEU A 24 10.06 13.41 0.09
CA LEU A 24 10.35 13.64 -1.33
C LEU A 24 10.40 15.13 -1.67
N LEU A 25 9.54 15.93 -1.05
CA LEU A 25 9.50 17.36 -1.32
C LEU A 25 10.83 18.04 -0.96
N GLN A 26 11.42 17.63 0.16
CA GLN A 26 12.72 18.18 0.57
C GLN A 26 13.88 17.55 -0.22
N LEU A 27 13.78 16.25 -0.50
CA LEU A 27 14.82 15.56 -1.26
C LEU A 27 14.92 16.09 -2.69
N GLN A 28 13.77 16.41 -3.29
CA GLN A 28 13.73 16.98 -4.63
C GLN A 28 14.53 18.27 -4.69
N THR A 29 14.41 19.11 -3.68
CA THR A 29 15.13 20.39 -3.60
C THR A 29 16.60 20.18 -3.24
N ASP A 30 16.88 19.38 -2.21
CA ASP A 30 18.24 19.23 -1.68
C ASP A 30 19.17 18.51 -2.64
N PHE A 31 18.66 17.51 -3.39
CA PHE A 31 19.45 16.71 -4.33
C PHE A 31 19.14 17.04 -5.78
N GLN A 32 18.23 17.99 -6.04
CA GLN A 32 17.85 18.39 -7.40
C GLN A 32 17.51 17.20 -8.27
N LEU A 33 16.55 16.45 -7.80
CA LEU A 33 16.19 15.22 -8.46
C LEU A 33 15.25 15.46 -9.64
N UNK A 34 15.58 14.83 -10.59
CA UNK A 34 14.82 14.87 -11.68
C UNK A 34 13.65 14.04 -11.51
N CYS A 35 12.85 14.03 -12.52
CA CYS A 35 11.62 13.28 -12.46
C CYS A 35 11.82 11.78 -12.31
N PHE A 36 12.65 11.20 -13.14
CA PHE A 36 12.97 9.78 -13.04
C PHE A 36 13.66 9.45 -11.72
N GLU A 37 14.55 10.32 -11.28
CA GLU A 37 15.24 10.12 -10.00
C GLU A 37 14.27 10.14 -8.83
N GLN A 38 13.25 11.01 -8.88
CA GLN A 38 12.20 11.03 -7.87
C GLN A 38 11.44 9.71 -7.86
N GLU A 39 11.10 9.21 -9.06
CA GLU A 39 10.41 7.92 -9.17
C GLU A 39 11.25 6.79 -8.62
N VAL A 40 12.56 6.81 -8.87
CA VAL A 40 13.47 5.77 -8.38
C VAL A 40 13.53 5.82 -6.83
N VAL A 41 13.63 7.01 -6.24
CA VAL A 41 13.69 7.13 -4.78
C VAL A 41 12.40 6.62 -4.15
N VAL A 42 11.26 6.99 -4.69
CA VAL A 42 9.96 6.53 -4.16
C VAL A 42 9.83 5.02 -4.31
N SER A 43 10.25 4.47 -5.44
CA SER A 43 10.03 3.07 -5.78
C SER A 43 11.12 2.13 -5.26
N ALA A 44 12.23 2.65 -4.77
CA ALA A 44 13.36 1.81 -4.36
C ALA A 44 12.98 0.84 -3.25
N VAL A 45 12.09 1.27 -2.34
CA VAL A 45 11.62 0.38 -1.28
C VAL A 45 10.87 -0.81 -1.87
N LEU A 46 10.19 -0.61 -2.99
CA LEU A 46 9.44 -1.66 -3.66
C LEU A 46 10.38 -2.65 -4.35
N ILE A 47 11.51 -2.18 -4.86
CA ILE A 47 12.54 -3.06 -5.42
C ILE A 47 13.05 -4.00 -4.32
N GLY A 48 13.35 -3.44 -3.16
CA GLY A 48 13.78 -4.24 -2.01
C GLY A 48 12.73 -5.25 -1.59
N ALA A 49 11.45 -4.82 -1.55
CA ALA A 49 10.34 -5.70 -1.17
C ALA A 49 10.17 -6.84 -2.18
N LEU A 50 10.33 -6.55 -3.47
CA LEU A 50 10.25 -7.58 -4.51
C LEU A 50 11.37 -8.60 -4.36
N LEU A 51 12.60 -8.15 -4.15
CA LEU A 51 13.74 -9.03 -3.92
C LEU A 51 13.50 -9.89 -2.69
N ALA A 52 12.95 -9.31 -1.63
CA ALA A 52 12.63 -10.04 -0.41
C ALA A 52 11.54 -11.09 -0.64
N SER A 53 10.55 -10.78 -1.46
CA SER A 53 9.49 -11.75 -1.77
C SER A 53 10.05 -12.95 -2.52
N LEU A 54 11.03 -12.71 -3.40
CA LEU A 54 11.65 -13.80 -4.18
C LEU A 54 12.62 -14.63 -3.32
N ALA A 55 13.35 -14.00 -2.42
CA ALA A 55 14.42 -14.66 -1.66
C ALA A 55 14.11 -14.88 -0.18
N GLY A 56 13.15 -14.10 0.37
CA GLY A 56 12.90 -14.11 1.80
C GLY A 56 12.36 -15.42 2.34
N GLY A 57 11.60 -16.13 1.52
CA GLY A 57 11.07 -17.43 1.91
C GLY A 57 12.16 -18.42 2.25
N ILE A 58 13.24 -18.40 1.47
CA ILE A 58 14.40 -19.26 1.70
C ILE A 58 15.06 -18.91 3.03
N LEU A 59 15.24 -17.61 3.28
CA LEU A 59 15.84 -17.15 4.54
C LEU A 59 15.01 -17.57 5.74
N ILE A 60 13.69 -17.39 5.64
CA ILE A 60 12.78 -17.72 6.73
C ILE A 60 12.78 -19.23 6.99
N ASP A 61 12.74 -20.03 5.92
CA ASP A 61 12.69 -21.48 6.05
C ASP A 61 14.00 -22.05 6.61
N ARG A 62 15.15 -21.49 6.20
CA ARG A 62 16.46 -22.00 6.65
C ARG A 62 16.79 -21.57 8.08
N HIS A 63 16.51 -20.33 8.44
CA HIS A 63 17.00 -19.78 9.70
C HIS A 63 15.91 -19.64 10.76
N GLY A 64 14.66 -19.92 10.40
CA GLY A 64 13.54 -19.78 11.34
C GLY A 64 12.97 -18.38 11.36
N ARG A 65 11.75 -18.28 11.88
CA ARG A 65 10.99 -17.02 11.84
C ARG A 65 11.57 -15.97 12.76
N ARG A 66 11.96 -16.38 13.96
CA ARG A 66 12.51 -15.44 14.94
C ARG A 66 13.83 -14.83 14.45
N ARG A 67 14.73 -15.68 13.98
CA ARG A 67 16.01 -15.18 13.46
C ARG A 67 15.82 -14.29 12.25
N ALA A 68 14.85 -14.62 11.38
CA ALA A 68 14.57 -13.79 10.22
C ALA A 68 14.11 -12.40 10.64
N ILE A 69 13.25 -12.30 11.66
CA ILE A 69 12.79 -11.01 12.16
C ILE A 69 13.96 -10.22 12.76
N LEU A 70 14.77 -10.88 13.57
CA LEU A 70 15.92 -10.21 14.21
C LEU A 70 16.91 -9.68 13.17
N VAL A 71 17.24 -10.52 12.17
CA VAL A 71 18.16 -10.12 11.11
C VAL A 71 17.56 -8.98 10.29
N SER A 72 16.28 -9.07 9.98
CA SER A 72 15.62 -8.01 9.21
C SER A 72 15.60 -6.69 9.97
N ASN A 73 15.44 -6.74 11.29
CA ASN A 73 15.49 -5.53 12.11
C ASN A 73 16.88 -4.90 12.09
N VAL A 74 17.93 -5.72 12.14
CA VAL A 74 19.30 -5.19 12.03
C VAL A 74 19.51 -4.56 10.65
N VAL A 75 19.05 -5.22 9.60
CA VAL A 75 19.15 -4.69 8.24
C VAL A 75 18.36 -3.37 8.12
N LEU A 76 17.19 -3.30 8.76
CA LEU A 76 16.38 -2.09 8.75
C LEU A 76 17.09 -0.93 9.48
N LEU A 77 17.75 -1.22 10.60
CA LEU A 77 18.55 -0.20 11.29
C LEU A 77 19.68 0.31 10.41
N VAL A 78 20.36 -0.59 9.71
CA VAL A 78 21.41 -0.21 8.78
C VAL A 78 20.86 0.67 7.66
N GLY A 79 19.72 0.27 7.09
CA GLY A 79 19.10 1.05 6.03
C GLY A 79 18.66 2.44 6.50
N SER A 80 18.09 2.53 7.70
CA SER A 80 17.68 3.81 8.27
C SER A 80 18.88 4.72 8.52
N LEU A 81 20.00 4.16 8.98
CA LEU A 81 21.22 4.94 9.15
C LEU A 81 21.77 5.42 7.81
N LEU A 82 21.75 4.57 6.79
CA LEU A 82 22.17 4.98 5.44
C LEU A 82 21.34 6.16 4.94
N LEU A 83 20.02 6.08 5.13
CA LEU A 83 19.13 7.15 4.69
C LEU A 83 19.34 8.43 5.47
N THR A 84 19.52 8.32 6.80
CA THR A 84 19.72 9.48 7.65
C THR A 84 21.01 10.21 7.32
N LEU A 85 22.06 9.46 6.97
CA LEU A 85 23.38 10.02 6.69
C LEU A 85 23.66 10.18 5.19
N ALA A 86 22.65 10.00 4.33
CA ALA A 86 22.84 10.04 2.89
C ALA A 86 23.33 11.40 2.43
N ARG A 87 24.32 11.41 1.53
CA ARG A 87 24.85 12.62 0.91
C ARG A 87 24.77 12.58 -0.61
N SER A 88 24.27 11.49 -1.17
CA SER A 88 24.14 11.35 -2.62
C SER A 88 22.88 10.57 -2.97
N PHE A 89 22.46 10.71 -4.19
CA PHE A 89 21.31 9.97 -4.73
C PHE A 89 21.53 8.46 -4.62
N THR A 90 22.73 7.99 -4.92
CA THR A 90 23.07 6.57 -4.87
C THR A 90 22.86 6.00 -3.46
N VAL A 91 23.31 6.71 -2.43
CA VAL A 91 23.14 6.26 -1.05
C VAL A 91 21.66 6.24 -0.66
N LEU A 92 20.89 7.24 -1.12
CA LEU A 92 19.44 7.26 -0.89
C LEU A 92 18.78 6.00 -1.47
N VAL A 93 19.13 5.65 -2.71
CA VAL A 93 18.54 4.49 -3.38
C VAL A 93 18.94 3.20 -2.65
N ILE A 94 20.23 3.07 -2.31
CA ILE A 94 20.70 1.87 -1.61
C ILE A 94 20.00 1.73 -0.26
N GLY A 95 19.86 2.83 0.48
CA GLY A 95 19.17 2.82 1.77
C GLY A 95 17.71 2.44 1.64
N ARG A 96 17.03 2.96 0.63
CA ARG A 96 15.61 2.64 0.40
C ARG A 96 15.43 1.18 0.01
N VAL A 97 16.30 0.65 -0.85
CA VAL A 97 16.24 -0.77 -1.23
C VAL A 97 16.48 -1.65 0.01
N THR A 98 17.47 -1.29 0.82
CA THR A 98 17.78 -2.03 2.06
C THR A 98 16.58 -2.03 3.01
N VAL A 99 15.96 -0.88 3.21
CA VAL A 99 14.77 -0.75 4.06
C VAL A 99 13.63 -1.61 3.50
N GLY A 100 13.40 -1.56 2.19
CA GLY A 100 12.34 -2.33 1.55
C GLY A 100 12.55 -3.83 1.72
N PHE A 101 13.77 -4.29 1.53
CA PHE A 101 14.10 -5.71 1.73
C PHE A 101 13.82 -6.10 3.19
N ALA A 102 14.25 -5.28 4.13
CA ALA A 102 14.11 -5.58 5.56
C ALA A 102 12.64 -5.64 5.98
N ILE A 103 11.83 -4.66 5.58
CA ILE A 103 10.43 -4.63 6.00
C ILE A 103 9.64 -5.77 5.37
N SER A 104 9.98 -6.16 4.15
CA SER A 104 9.28 -7.27 3.49
C SER A 104 9.62 -8.61 4.14
N VAL A 105 10.89 -8.86 4.43
CA VAL A 105 11.28 -10.08 5.15
C VAL A 105 10.63 -10.12 6.52
N SER A 106 10.66 -9.01 7.26
CA SER A 106 10.05 -8.91 8.57
C SER A 106 8.54 -9.17 8.50
N SER A 107 7.87 -8.61 7.51
CA SER A 107 6.44 -8.78 7.31
C SER A 107 6.09 -10.25 7.06
N MET A 108 6.82 -10.89 6.14
CA MET A 108 6.57 -12.31 5.84
C MET A 108 6.85 -13.19 7.04
N ALA A 109 7.94 -12.93 7.74
CA ALA A 109 8.30 -13.72 8.93
C ALA A 109 7.30 -13.54 10.04
N CYS A 110 6.83 -12.30 10.27
CA CYS A 110 5.81 -12.02 11.28
C CYS A 110 4.50 -12.71 10.94
N CYS A 111 4.06 -12.65 9.69
CA CYS A 111 2.82 -13.29 9.28
C CYS A 111 2.88 -14.79 9.44
N ILE A 112 3.99 -15.40 9.05
CA ILE A 112 4.16 -16.85 9.18
C ILE A 112 4.25 -17.24 10.65
N TYR A 113 5.02 -16.47 11.45
CA TYR A 113 5.14 -16.72 12.89
C TYR A 113 3.78 -16.67 13.56
N VAL A 114 3.00 -15.62 13.27
CA VAL A 114 1.67 -15.45 13.85
C VAL A 114 0.75 -16.59 13.43
N SER A 115 0.75 -16.95 12.15
CA SER A 115 -0.15 -18.00 11.66
C SER A 115 0.20 -19.37 12.25
N GLU A 116 1.46 -19.61 12.58
CA GLU A 116 1.89 -20.87 13.18
C GLU A 116 1.68 -20.93 14.68
N MET A 117 1.72 -19.77 15.36
CA MET A 117 1.70 -19.71 16.83
C MET A 117 0.33 -19.42 17.41
N VAL A 118 -0.67 -19.16 16.57
CA VAL A 118 -1.99 -18.74 17.05
C VAL A 118 -3.07 -19.66 16.50
N ALA A 119 -4.15 -19.78 17.27
CA ALA A 119 -5.30 -20.53 16.81
C ALA A 119 -5.96 -19.88 15.61
N ALA A 120 -6.67 -20.68 14.80
CA ALA A 120 -7.26 -20.21 13.55
C ALA A 120 -8.20 -19.03 13.76
N HIS A 121 -8.96 -19.01 14.84
CA HIS A 121 -9.91 -17.94 15.11
C HIS A 121 -9.22 -16.62 15.48
N GLN A 122 -7.97 -16.67 15.94
CA GLN A 122 -7.21 -15.48 16.30
C GLN A 122 -6.38 -14.95 15.13
N ARG A 123 -6.22 -15.73 14.07
CA ARG A 123 -5.45 -15.30 12.90
C ARG A 123 -6.04 -14.06 12.25
N GLY A 124 -7.35 -14.04 12.10
CA GLY A 124 -8.04 -12.89 11.52
C GLY A 124 -7.82 -11.63 12.33
N LEU A 125 -7.92 -11.74 13.65
CA LEU A 125 -7.68 -10.60 14.53
C LEU A 125 -6.25 -10.07 14.38
N LEU A 126 -5.26 -10.96 14.36
CA LEU A 126 -3.86 -10.54 14.28
C LEU A 126 -3.51 -9.96 12.93
N VAL A 127 -4.07 -10.51 11.84
CA VAL A 127 -3.89 -9.93 10.51
C VAL A 127 -4.53 -8.55 10.45
N SER A 128 -5.71 -8.40 11.04
CA SER A 128 -6.38 -7.10 11.11
C SER A 128 -5.58 -6.10 11.94
N LEU A 129 -4.98 -6.54 13.03
CA LEU A 129 -4.11 -5.68 13.84
C LEU A 129 -2.86 -5.24 13.05
N TYR A 130 -2.31 -6.14 12.24
CA TYR A 130 -1.18 -5.80 11.39
C TYR A 130 -1.59 -4.72 10.38
N GLU A 131 -2.75 -4.89 9.74
CA GLU A 131 -3.29 -3.88 8.80
C GLU A 131 -3.55 -2.55 9.50
N ALA A 132 -4.13 -2.60 10.71
CA ALA A 132 -4.35 -1.38 11.50
C ALA A 132 -3.01 -0.71 11.83
N GLY A 133 -2.00 -1.50 12.15
CA GLY A 133 -0.66 -0.99 12.39
C GLY A 133 -0.10 -0.30 11.17
N ILE A 134 -0.30 -0.87 9.97
CA ILE A 134 0.15 -0.25 8.72
C ILE A 134 -0.48 1.13 8.55
N THR A 135 -1.80 1.22 8.74
CA THR A 135 -2.48 2.51 8.55
C THR A 135 -2.06 3.54 9.60
N VAL A 136 -1.87 3.12 10.84
CA VAL A 136 -1.37 4.00 11.89
C VAL A 136 0.05 4.46 11.57
N GLY A 137 0.88 3.56 11.04
CA GLY A 137 2.24 3.91 10.64
C GLY A 137 2.26 4.93 9.51
N ILE A 138 1.37 4.78 8.54
CA ILE A 138 1.24 5.76 7.45
C ILE A 138 0.81 7.12 8.02
N LEU A 139 -0.18 7.14 8.92
CA LEU A 139 -0.60 8.38 9.55
C LEU A 139 0.53 9.02 10.34
N LEU A 140 1.25 8.23 11.12
CA LEU A 140 2.39 8.72 11.90
C LEU A 140 3.48 9.28 10.99
N SER A 141 3.76 8.61 9.86
CA SER A 141 4.76 9.11 8.92
C SER A 141 4.33 10.44 8.31
N TYR A 142 3.05 10.58 7.97
CA TYR A 142 2.54 11.85 7.44
C TYR A 142 2.59 12.95 8.50
N ALA A 143 2.27 12.62 9.76
CA ALA A 143 2.36 13.58 10.84
C ALA A 143 3.78 14.06 11.06
N LEU A 144 4.75 13.14 11.04
CA LEU A 144 6.15 13.51 11.17
C LEU A 144 6.68 14.27 9.97
N ASN A 145 6.17 13.96 8.76
CA ASN A 145 6.45 14.78 7.58
C ASN A 145 6.04 16.23 7.84
N TYR A 146 4.86 16.42 8.44
CA TYR A 146 4.36 17.76 8.73
C TYR A 146 5.25 18.46 9.78
N VAL A 147 5.62 17.74 10.84
CA VAL A 147 6.44 18.30 11.92
C VAL A 147 7.79 18.77 11.37
N PHE A 148 8.39 18.02 10.47
CA PHE A 148 9.73 18.34 9.95
C PHE A 148 9.70 19.02 8.57
N ALA A 149 8.50 19.44 8.11
CA ALA A 149 8.38 20.01 6.77
C ALA A 149 9.19 21.27 6.57
N ASP A 150 9.27 22.11 7.60
CA ASP A 150 9.99 23.38 7.52
C ASP A 150 11.37 23.34 8.19
N VAL A 151 11.78 22.17 8.67
CA VAL A 151 13.10 22.00 9.29
C VAL A 151 14.14 21.78 8.20
N GLU A 152 15.27 22.45 8.30
CA GLU A 152 16.36 22.25 7.34
C GLU A 152 16.86 20.81 7.44
N GLU A 153 16.90 20.14 6.31
CA GLU A 153 17.24 18.72 6.23
C GLU A 153 16.36 17.86 7.13
N GLY A 154 15.08 18.24 7.25
CA GLY A 154 14.12 17.50 8.06
C GLY A 154 13.91 16.07 7.61
N TRP A 155 14.18 15.77 6.33
CA TRP A 155 14.07 14.41 5.81
C TRP A 155 15.03 13.44 6.53
N ARG A 156 16.15 13.93 7.06
CA ARG A 156 17.05 13.08 7.85
C ARG A 156 16.38 12.61 9.13
N TYR A 157 15.67 13.52 9.81
CA TYR A 157 14.91 13.14 11.00
C TYR A 157 13.76 12.19 10.65
N MET A 158 13.10 12.45 9.53
CA MET A 158 12.01 11.58 9.09
C MET A 158 12.46 10.13 8.92
N PHE A 159 13.59 9.94 8.23
CA PHE A 159 14.12 8.58 8.04
C PHE A 159 14.70 8.01 9.34
N GLY A 160 15.34 8.84 10.13
CA GLY A 160 16.02 8.39 11.36
C GLY A 160 15.06 7.95 12.46
N LEU A 161 13.88 8.52 12.52
CA LEU A 161 12.92 8.19 13.57
C LEU A 161 12.35 6.77 13.42
N ALA A 162 12.52 6.15 12.27
CA ALA A 162 12.15 4.74 12.09
C ALA A 162 13.01 3.82 12.98
N ILE A 163 14.17 4.29 13.42
CA ILE A 163 15.06 3.51 14.29
C ILE A 163 14.38 3.17 15.61
N ALA A 164 13.57 4.07 16.16
CA ALA A 164 12.95 3.86 17.47
C ALA A 164 11.99 2.65 17.49
N PRO A 165 10.97 2.56 16.62
CA PRO A 165 10.10 1.39 16.67
C PRO A 165 10.82 0.11 16.24
N THR A 166 11.82 0.21 15.36
CA THR A 166 12.60 -0.96 14.95
C THR A 166 13.40 -1.52 16.13
N ALA A 167 14.03 -0.63 16.90
CA ALA A 167 14.77 -1.04 18.10
C ALA A 167 13.83 -1.65 19.15
N MET A 168 12.64 -1.08 19.30
CA MET A 168 11.62 -1.63 20.22
C MET A 168 11.22 -3.05 19.80
N GLN A 169 11.01 -3.28 18.51
CA GLN A 169 10.66 -4.62 18.02
C GLN A 169 11.81 -5.59 18.22
N PHE A 170 13.04 -5.17 17.93
CA PHE A 170 14.22 -6.00 18.11
C PHE A 170 14.35 -6.46 19.55
N LEU A 171 14.25 -5.50 20.50
CA LEU A 171 14.34 -5.83 21.93
C LEU A 171 13.19 -6.71 22.38
N SER A 172 11.97 -6.45 21.88
CA SER A 172 10.80 -7.25 22.25
C SER A 172 10.99 -8.71 21.83
N ILE A 173 11.45 -8.93 20.60
CA ILE A 173 11.64 -10.30 20.10
C ILE A 173 12.81 -10.97 20.79
N LEU A 174 13.87 -10.21 21.09
CA LEU A 174 15.05 -10.75 21.76
C LEU A 174 14.73 -11.28 23.16
N PHE A 175 13.88 -10.54 23.90
CA PHE A 175 13.50 -10.93 25.25
C PHE A 175 12.28 -11.82 25.32
N LEU A 176 11.50 -11.93 24.23
CA LEU A 176 10.40 -12.86 24.20
C LEU A 176 10.91 -14.26 23.90
N PRO A 177 10.64 -15.23 24.76
CA PRO A 177 11.06 -16.59 24.45
C PRO A 177 10.20 -17.11 23.32
N VAL A 178 10.79 -17.30 22.21
CA VAL A 178 10.11 -17.95 21.11
C VAL A 178 10.26 -19.40 21.32
N ASN A 179 9.24 -19.98 21.66
CA ASN A 179 9.42 -21.25 22.19
C ASN A 179 8.81 -22.32 21.37
N PRO A 180 9.65 -23.20 20.90
CA PRO A 180 9.21 -24.55 20.71
C PRO A 180 8.54 -25.11 21.98
N VAL A 181 8.92 -24.58 23.14
CA VAL A 181 8.34 -24.94 24.41
C VAL A 181 6.86 -24.54 24.50
N LYS A 182 6.48 -23.37 24.01
CA LYS A 182 5.07 -22.97 23.99
C LYS A 182 4.24 -23.89 23.10
N PHE A 183 4.82 -24.35 22.01
CA PHE A 183 4.12 -25.28 21.14
C PHE A 183 3.94 -26.62 21.84
N SER A 184 4.97 -27.11 22.52
CA SER A 184 4.86 -28.34 23.29
C SER A 184 3.99 -28.19 24.53
N SER A 185 4.00 -27.02 25.17
CA SER A 185 3.13 -26.77 26.30
C SER A 185 1.68 -26.68 25.86
N TRP A 186 1.42 -26.18 24.67
CA TRP A 186 0.07 -26.16 24.12
C TRP A 186 -0.41 -27.56 23.81
N ASP A 187 0.47 -28.42 23.30
CA ASP A 187 0.15 -29.84 23.09
C ASP A 187 -0.13 -30.53 24.39
N SER A 188 0.68 -30.27 25.42
CA SER A 188 0.46 -30.89 26.75
C SER A 188 -0.82 -30.33 27.38
N ASP A 189 -1.14 -29.06 27.18
CA ASP A 189 -2.39 -28.49 27.69
C ASP A 189 -3.60 -29.10 26.97
N CYS A 190 -3.46 -29.39 25.68
CA CYS A 190 -4.48 -30.10 24.93
C CYS A 190 -4.67 -31.50 25.47
N GLN A 191 -3.56 -32.19 25.74
CA GLN A 191 -3.61 -33.54 26.31
C GLN A 191 -4.18 -33.57 27.72
N LYS A 192 -3.96 -32.49 28.47
CA LYS A 192 -4.49 -32.36 29.82
C LYS A 192 -5.96 -31.92 29.87
N GLY A 193 -6.53 -31.63 28.69
CA GLY A 193 -7.92 -31.21 28.63
C GLY A 193 -8.15 -29.76 29.03
N LEU A 194 -7.11 -28.97 29.10
CA LEU A 194 -7.21 -27.55 29.43
C LEU A 194 -7.71 -26.71 28.28
N ILE A 195 -7.69 -27.24 27.05
CA ILE A 195 -8.17 -26.58 25.87
C ILE A 195 -9.50 -27.21 25.45
N PRO A 196 -10.47 -26.41 24.99
CA PRO A 196 -11.78 -26.96 24.64
C PRO A 196 -11.70 -28.13 23.66
N LEU A 197 -12.62 -29.07 23.84
CA LEU A 197 -12.69 -30.27 23.03
C LEU A 197 -12.78 -29.96 21.55
N GLN A 198 -13.46 -28.87 21.19
CA GLN A 198 -13.61 -28.49 19.81
C GLN A 198 -12.27 -28.17 19.15
N ASP A 199 -11.40 -27.45 19.87
CA ASP A 199 -10.06 -27.16 19.38
C ASP A 199 -9.22 -28.43 19.29
N THR A 200 -9.41 -29.34 20.20
CA THR A 200 -8.73 -30.64 20.21
C THR A 200 -9.15 -31.47 19.01
N GLU A 201 -10.45 -31.46 18.68
CA GLU A 201 -10.97 -32.18 17.52
C GLU A 201 -10.47 -31.58 16.23
N ASP A 202 -10.45 -30.24 16.14
CA ASP A 202 -9.91 -29.55 14.99
C ASP A 202 -8.42 -29.86 14.81
N ARG A 203 -7.71 -29.96 15.92
CA ARG A 203 -6.29 -30.29 15.88
C ARG A 203 -6.05 -31.74 15.51
N ALA A 204 -6.88 -32.64 16.01
CA ALA A 204 -6.79 -34.05 15.66
C ALA A 204 -7.11 -34.25 14.19
N ALA A 205 -8.12 -33.52 13.68
CA ALA A 205 -8.45 -33.53 12.26
C ALA A 205 -7.30 -32.96 11.42
N ALA A 206 -6.67 -31.88 11.90
CA ALA A 206 -5.51 -31.30 11.23
C ALA A 206 -4.32 -32.25 11.25
N LYS A 207 -4.14 -32.99 12.34
CA LYS A 207 -3.07 -34.00 12.42
C LYS A 207 -3.36 -35.20 11.55
N ARG A 208 -4.63 -35.54 11.36
CA ARG A 208 -5.02 -36.63 10.46
C ARG A 208 -4.85 -36.26 8.99
N GLU A 209 -4.90 -34.97 8.69
CA GLU A 209 -4.78 -34.49 7.32
C GLU A 209 -3.40 -34.63 6.70
N PRO A 210 -2.28 -34.68 7.44
CA PRO A 210 -0.98 -34.84 6.78
C PRO A 210 -0.85 -36.04 5.87
N TYR A 211 -1.64 -37.08 6.13
CA TYR A 211 -1.64 -38.26 5.27
C TYR A 211 -2.39 -38.02 3.96
N GLN A 212 -3.25 -36.99 3.92
CA GLN A 212 -3.98 -36.61 2.74
C GLN A 212 -3.44 -35.34 2.13
N GLU A 213 -2.33 -34.80 2.68
CA GLU A 213 -1.70 -33.62 2.11
C GLU A 213 -1.30 -33.92 0.67
N ARG A 214 -1.98 -33.29 -0.24
CA ARG A 214 -1.64 -33.40 -1.64
C ARG A 214 -0.35 -32.65 -1.90
N HIS A 215 0.59 -33.32 -2.53
CA HIS A 215 1.83 -32.68 -2.91
C HIS A 215 1.60 -31.87 -4.17
N TYR A 216 1.80 -30.57 -4.06
CA TYR A 216 1.69 -29.67 -5.20
C TYR A 216 3.07 -29.15 -5.56
N SER A 217 3.37 -29.14 -6.86
CA SER A 217 4.56 -28.46 -7.34
C SER A 217 4.19 -27.05 -7.72
N PHE A 218 5.19 -26.19 -7.90
CA PHE A 218 4.97 -24.81 -8.30
C PHE A 218 4.18 -24.72 -9.61
N LEU A 219 4.45 -25.64 -10.54
CA LEU A 219 3.75 -25.65 -11.84
C LEU A 219 2.29 -25.98 -11.71
N ASP A 220 1.87 -26.61 -10.62
CA ASP A 220 0.45 -26.94 -10.41
C ASP A 220 -0.41 -25.69 -10.27
N LEU A 221 0.20 -24.53 -9.96
CA LEU A 221 -0.53 -23.26 -9.91
C LEU A 221 -1.17 -22.92 -11.26
N PHE A 222 -0.61 -23.41 -12.36
CA PHE A 222 -1.09 -23.12 -13.70
C PHE A 222 -1.84 -24.29 -14.33
N ARG A 223 -2.00 -25.38 -13.58
CA ARG A 223 -2.66 -26.57 -14.08
C ARG A 223 -4.12 -26.57 -13.66
N THR A 224 -4.91 -27.42 -14.30
CA THR A 224 -6.35 -27.55 -14.00
C THR A 224 -6.62 -28.47 -12.82
N ARG A 225 -5.61 -29.11 -12.25
CA ARG A 225 -5.78 -29.96 -11.08
C ARG A 225 -6.39 -29.16 -9.94
N ASP A 226 -7.49 -29.67 -9.38
CA ASP A 226 -8.25 -29.03 -8.29
C ASP A 226 -8.63 -27.58 -8.62
N ASN A 227 -8.82 -27.29 -9.92
CA ASN A 227 -9.18 -25.96 -10.41
C ASN A 227 -8.18 -24.90 -9.98
N MET A 228 -6.91 -25.28 -9.93
CA MET A 228 -5.85 -24.39 -9.47
C MET A 228 -5.68 -23.17 -10.36
N ARG A 229 -5.87 -23.35 -11.66
CA ARG A 229 -5.78 -22.26 -12.63
C ARG A 229 -6.78 -21.14 -12.30
N ARG A 230 -8.01 -21.52 -11.90
CA ARG A 230 -9.03 -20.53 -11.54
C ARG A 230 -8.64 -19.83 -10.24
N ARG A 231 -8.11 -20.56 -9.25
CA ARG A 231 -7.64 -19.96 -8.01
C ARG A 231 -6.53 -18.95 -8.27
N THR A 232 -5.59 -19.32 -9.13
CA THR A 232 -4.49 -18.42 -9.50
C THR A 232 -5.01 -17.21 -10.27
N LEU A 233 -6.00 -17.41 -11.14
CA LEU A 233 -6.65 -16.29 -11.83
C LEU A 233 -7.27 -15.31 -10.83
N VAL A 234 -8.00 -15.82 -9.85
CA VAL A 234 -8.62 -14.98 -8.82
C VAL A 234 -7.55 -14.25 -8.00
N GLY A 235 -6.55 -14.97 -7.53
CA GLY A 235 -5.49 -14.38 -6.72
C GLY A 235 -4.68 -13.33 -7.45
N LEU A 236 -4.20 -13.66 -8.64
CA LEU A 236 -3.42 -12.73 -9.44
C LEU A 236 -4.27 -11.53 -9.88
N GLY A 237 -5.51 -11.79 -10.25
CA GLY A 237 -6.40 -10.70 -10.65
C GLY A 237 -6.63 -9.71 -9.53
N LEU A 238 -6.92 -10.20 -8.32
CA LEU A 238 -7.12 -9.33 -7.16
C LEU A 238 -5.86 -8.52 -6.86
N VAL A 239 -4.71 -9.17 -6.85
CA VAL A 239 -3.44 -8.52 -6.54
C VAL A 239 -3.11 -7.46 -7.59
N LEU A 240 -3.25 -7.79 -8.87
CA LEU A 240 -2.93 -6.86 -9.93
C LEU A 240 -3.90 -5.67 -9.96
N PHE A 241 -5.20 -5.92 -9.80
CA PHE A 241 -6.16 -4.83 -9.75
C PHE A 241 -5.97 -3.96 -8.52
N GLN A 242 -5.57 -4.55 -7.39
CA GLN A 242 -5.27 -3.77 -6.20
C GLN A 242 -4.23 -2.69 -6.50
N GLN A 243 -3.23 -3.02 -7.31
CA GLN A 243 -2.17 -2.06 -7.63
C GLN A 243 -2.51 -1.16 -8.82
N PHE A 244 -3.12 -1.75 -9.87
CA PHE A 244 -3.37 -0.99 -11.10
C PHE A 244 -4.50 0.04 -10.96
N THR A 245 -5.26 0.03 -9.87
CA THR A 245 -6.23 1.09 -9.61
C THR A 245 -5.59 2.38 -9.10
N GLY A 246 -4.28 2.38 -8.88
CA GLY A 246 -3.54 3.61 -8.59
C GLY A 246 -3.24 3.89 -7.14
N GLN A 247 -3.56 2.97 -6.24
CA GLN A 247 -3.34 3.19 -4.81
C GLN A 247 -1.88 3.52 -4.45
N PRO A 248 -0.86 2.81 -5.01
CA PRO A 248 0.51 3.17 -4.65
C PRO A 248 0.86 4.61 -4.95
N ASN A 249 0.34 5.14 -6.05
CA ASN A 249 0.65 6.51 -6.46
C ASN A 249 -0.07 7.53 -5.58
N VAL A 250 -1.31 7.24 -5.21
CA VAL A 250 -2.05 8.14 -4.32
C VAL A 250 -1.32 8.27 -2.99
N LEU A 251 -0.88 7.16 -2.41
CA LEU A 251 -0.17 7.21 -1.13
C LEU A 251 1.26 7.70 -1.25
N GLY A 252 1.99 7.21 -2.25
CA GLY A 252 3.42 7.51 -2.39
C GLY A 252 3.70 8.94 -2.83
N TYR A 253 2.79 9.52 -3.60
CA TYR A 253 2.93 10.88 -4.11
C TYR A 253 1.87 11.81 -3.52
N ALA A 254 1.29 11.47 -2.37
CA ALA A 254 0.16 12.22 -1.80
C ALA A 254 0.48 13.70 -1.61
N SER A 255 1.61 14.01 -0.98
CA SER A 255 1.99 15.41 -0.73
C SER A 255 2.24 16.15 -2.04
N LYS A 256 2.87 15.49 -3.01
CA LYS A 256 3.12 16.09 -4.31
C LYS A 256 1.83 16.36 -5.07
N ILE A 257 0.87 15.44 -5.01
CA ILE A 257 -0.44 15.62 -5.62
C ILE A 257 -1.18 16.79 -4.96
N PHE A 258 -1.16 16.87 -3.64
CA PHE A 258 -1.82 17.96 -2.91
C PHE A 258 -1.16 19.30 -3.20
N HIS A 259 0.17 19.32 -3.31
CA HIS A 259 0.89 20.53 -3.69
C HIS A 259 0.42 21.03 -5.06
N SER A 260 0.25 20.10 -6.00
CA SER A 260 -0.22 20.43 -7.34
C SER A 260 -1.67 20.87 -7.36
N VAL A 261 -2.49 20.36 -6.45
CA VAL A 261 -3.93 20.65 -6.42
C VAL A 261 -4.24 22.04 -5.86
N GLY A 262 -3.31 22.63 -5.13
CA GLY A 262 -3.54 23.98 -4.62
C GLY A 262 -3.06 24.21 -3.21
N PHE A 263 -2.58 23.18 -2.55
CA PHE A 263 -1.94 23.33 -1.24
C PHE A 263 -0.48 23.71 -1.49
N GLN A 264 -0.26 25.00 -1.71
CA GLN A 264 0.96 25.48 -2.34
C GLN A 264 2.19 25.40 -1.44
N SER A 265 2.03 25.56 -0.15
CA SER A 265 3.18 25.38 0.74
C SER A 265 3.40 23.89 0.99
N ASN A 266 4.65 23.51 1.20
CA ASN A 266 4.95 22.12 1.51
C ASN A 266 4.26 21.67 2.80
N SER A 267 4.17 22.56 3.81
CA SER A 267 3.50 22.16 5.05
C SER A 267 2.00 21.99 4.87
N SER A 268 1.32 22.80 4.05
CA SER A 268 -0.12 22.61 3.83
C SER A 268 -0.39 21.33 3.04
N ALA A 269 0.45 21.00 2.06
CA ALA A 269 0.32 19.75 1.30
C ALA A 269 0.50 18.53 2.21
N ILE A 270 1.48 18.59 3.10
CA ILE A 270 1.74 17.50 4.04
C ILE A 270 0.61 17.39 5.06
N LEU A 271 0.06 18.52 5.50
CA LEU A 271 -1.08 18.51 6.41
C LEU A 271 -2.30 17.85 5.77
N ALA A 272 -2.55 18.12 4.49
CA ALA A 272 -3.62 17.42 3.75
C ALA A 272 -3.36 15.93 3.69
N SER A 273 -2.09 15.52 3.53
CA SER A 273 -1.71 14.10 3.57
C SER A 273 -1.95 13.49 4.96
N VAL A 274 -1.75 14.26 6.02
CA VAL A 274 -2.08 13.80 7.39
C VAL A 274 -3.57 13.48 7.48
N GLY A 275 -4.41 14.35 6.92
CA GLY A 275 -5.85 14.11 6.87
C GLY A 275 -6.19 12.84 6.10
N LEU A 276 -5.49 12.62 4.99
CA LEU A 276 -5.66 11.40 4.21
C LEU A 276 -5.30 10.16 5.03
N GLY A 277 -4.21 10.21 5.78
CA GLY A 277 -3.81 9.11 6.66
C GLY A 277 -4.81 8.85 7.77
N ALA A 278 -5.37 9.90 8.36
CA ALA A 278 -6.38 9.77 9.41
C ALA A 278 -7.64 9.09 8.88
N ILE A 279 -8.08 9.47 7.68
CA ILE A 279 -9.23 8.85 7.03
C ILE A 279 -8.94 7.37 6.75
N LYS A 280 -7.73 7.05 6.34
CA LYS A 280 -7.35 5.67 6.08
C LYS A 280 -7.42 4.83 7.36
N VAL A 281 -6.98 5.35 8.49
CA VAL A 281 -7.08 4.66 9.78
C VAL A 281 -8.54 4.38 10.14
N VAL A 282 -9.39 5.39 10.03
CA VAL A 282 -10.82 5.24 10.34
C VAL A 282 -11.46 4.20 9.43
N ALA A 283 -11.16 4.26 8.13
CA ALA A 283 -11.72 3.32 7.15
C ALA A 283 -11.26 1.89 7.43
N THR A 284 -10.00 1.70 7.83
CA THR A 284 -9.49 0.37 8.17
C THR A 284 -10.21 -0.20 9.40
N LEU A 285 -10.47 0.64 10.40
CA LEU A 285 -11.21 0.20 11.59
C LEU A 285 -12.64 -0.19 11.22
N VAL A 286 -13.28 0.57 10.33
CA VAL A 286 -14.61 0.24 9.82
C VAL A 286 -14.57 -1.10 9.06
N ALA A 287 -13.53 -1.32 8.27
CA ALA A 287 -13.37 -2.58 7.53
C ALA A 287 -13.24 -3.78 8.46
N MET A 288 -12.50 -3.62 9.55
CA MET A 288 -12.36 -4.67 10.54
C MET A 288 -13.70 -5.06 11.15
N ALA A 289 -14.53 -4.09 11.41
CA ALA A 289 -15.88 -4.32 11.93
C ALA A 289 -16.82 -4.92 10.90
N UNK A 290 -16.65 -4.47 9.82
CA UNK A 290 -17.51 -4.81 8.81
C UNK A 290 -17.24 -6.01 8.07
N ALA A 291 -16.16 -6.41 8.06
CA ALA A 291 -15.81 -7.53 7.18
C ALA A 291 -16.54 -8.82 7.54
N ASP A 292 -16.70 -9.06 8.83
CA ASP A 292 -17.38 -10.28 9.28
C ASP A 292 -18.88 -10.26 8.96
N ARG A 293 -19.46 -9.09 8.88
CA ARG A 293 -20.90 -8.94 8.64
C ARG A 293 -21.25 -8.89 7.15
N ALA A 294 -20.50 -8.12 6.39
CA ALA A 294 -20.83 -7.87 4.97
C ALA A 294 -20.28 -8.94 4.02
N GLY A 295 -19.15 -9.54 4.37
CA GLY A 295 -18.52 -10.52 3.48
C GLY A 295 -17.47 -9.89 2.57
N ARG A 296 -16.63 -10.75 2.00
CA ARG A 296 -15.48 -10.29 1.22
C ARG A 296 -15.86 -9.71 -0.13
N ARG A 297 -16.74 -10.43 -0.84
CA ARG A 297 -17.11 -10.05 -2.21
C ARG A 297 -17.86 -8.70 -2.23
N VAL A 298 -18.78 -8.52 -1.29
CA VAL A 298 -19.56 -7.28 -1.21
C VAL A 298 -18.67 -6.10 -0.92
N LEU A 299 -17.73 -6.24 0.04
CA LEU A 299 -16.82 -5.15 0.37
C LEU A 299 -15.86 -4.84 -0.78
N LEU A 300 -15.37 -5.86 -1.46
CA LEU A 300 -14.51 -5.66 -2.63
C LEU A 300 -15.26 -4.89 -3.72
N MET A 301 -16.48 -5.31 -4.03
CA MET A 301 -17.25 -4.67 -5.10
C MET A 301 -17.62 -3.24 -4.74
N ALA A 302 -18.12 -3.02 -3.53
CA ALA A 302 -18.51 -1.67 -3.09
C ALA A 302 -17.30 -0.74 -3.05
N GLY A 303 -16.19 -1.23 -2.50
CA GLY A 303 -14.97 -0.43 -2.46
C GLY A 303 -14.47 -0.09 -3.84
N CYS A 304 -14.50 -1.05 -4.75
CA CYS A 304 -14.03 -0.85 -6.11
C CYS A 304 -14.89 0.15 -6.88
N VAL A 305 -16.19 0.11 -6.68
CA VAL A 305 -17.11 1.07 -7.31
C VAL A 305 -16.79 2.50 -6.82
N VAL A 306 -16.63 2.66 -5.51
CA VAL A 306 -16.30 3.97 -4.94
C VAL A 306 -14.93 4.45 -5.44
N MET A 307 -13.96 3.55 -5.52
CA MET A 307 -12.62 3.88 -6.03
C MET A 307 -12.70 4.36 -7.48
N ALA A 308 -13.44 3.65 -8.32
CA ALA A 308 -13.59 4.01 -9.73
C ALA A 308 -14.24 5.39 -9.88
N ILE A 309 -15.30 5.64 -9.11
CA ILE A 309 -15.98 6.94 -9.13
C ILE A 309 -15.02 8.04 -8.67
N SER A 310 -14.26 7.78 -7.61
CA SER A 310 -13.35 8.78 -7.03
C SER A 310 -12.24 9.18 -8.01
N VAL A 311 -11.55 8.20 -8.60
CA VAL A 311 -10.46 8.54 -9.52
C VAL A 311 -10.99 9.12 -10.83
N THR A 312 -12.17 8.73 -11.27
CA THR A 312 -12.80 9.33 -12.44
C THR A 312 -13.14 10.79 -12.15
N THR A 313 -13.63 11.09 -10.95
CA THR A 313 -13.91 12.46 -10.52
C THR A 313 -12.62 13.29 -10.50
N ILE A 314 -11.54 12.74 -9.96
CA ILE A 314 -10.25 13.41 -9.95
C ILE A 314 -9.80 13.74 -11.38
N GLY A 315 -9.92 12.76 -12.27
CA GLY A 315 -9.54 12.96 -13.68
C GLY A 315 -10.36 14.04 -14.36
N LEU A 316 -11.68 14.04 -14.13
CA LEU A 316 -12.56 15.02 -14.75
C LEU A 316 -12.33 16.42 -14.18
N THR A 317 -12.14 16.56 -12.87
CA THR A 317 -11.87 17.87 -12.29
C THR A 317 -10.51 18.41 -12.74
N SER A 318 -9.54 17.54 -12.96
CA SER A 318 -8.23 17.96 -13.46
C SER A 318 -8.29 18.48 -14.88
N ARG A 319 -9.23 17.98 -15.69
CA ARG A 319 -9.42 18.53 -17.04
C ARG A 319 -9.99 19.96 -16.98
N MET A 320 -10.83 20.22 -15.99
CA MET A 320 -11.42 21.55 -15.81
C MET A 320 -10.43 22.53 -15.19
N ALA A 321 -9.50 22.03 -14.35
CA ALA A 321 -8.48 22.84 -13.69
C ALA A 321 -7.14 22.12 -13.78
N PRO A 322 -6.40 22.28 -14.87
CA PRO A 322 -5.16 21.52 -15.09
C PRO A 322 -4.14 21.76 -13.98
N LEU A 323 -3.48 20.70 -13.59
CA LEU A 323 -2.47 20.76 -12.53
C LEU A 323 -1.08 20.99 -13.14
N ALA A 324 -0.21 21.62 -12.36
CA ALA A 324 1.13 22.01 -12.80
C ALA A 324 2.17 20.92 -12.71
N MET A 325 1.79 19.76 -12.21
CA MET A 325 2.71 18.66 -11.91
C MET A 325 3.54 18.24 -13.14
N ALA A 326 2.89 18.12 -14.30
CA ALA A 326 3.55 17.70 -15.52
C ALA A 326 4.59 18.72 -15.99
N ARG A 327 4.28 19.98 -15.83
CA ARG A 327 5.22 21.04 -16.22
C ARG A 327 6.50 20.99 -15.40
N ASP A 328 6.36 20.82 -14.09
CA ASP A 328 7.51 20.75 -13.22
C ASP A 328 8.41 19.58 -13.60
N CYS A 329 7.81 18.46 -13.93
CA CYS A 329 8.54 17.28 -14.33
C CYS A 329 9.29 17.50 -15.65
N LYS A 330 8.62 18.09 -16.63
CA LYS A 330 9.21 18.38 -17.93
C LYS A 330 10.38 19.35 -17.78
N ALA A 331 10.19 20.38 -16.98
CA ALA A 331 11.23 21.39 -16.77
C ALA A 331 12.47 20.78 -16.13
N ALA A 332 12.28 19.78 -15.26
CA ALA A 332 13.40 19.15 -14.57
C ALA A 332 14.15 18.17 -15.47
N THR A 333 13.49 17.55 -16.43
CA THR A 333 14.10 16.47 -17.23
C THR A 333 14.64 16.92 -18.59
N GLY A 334 14.17 18.06 -19.12
CA GLY A 334 14.60 18.50 -20.44
C GLY A 334 16.03 19.02 -20.41
N PRO A 335 16.76 18.81 -21.50
CA PRO A 335 18.10 19.37 -21.58
C PRO A 335 18.12 20.88 -21.48
N ASN A 336 17.09 21.53 -21.94
CA ASN A 336 17.00 22.99 -21.85
C ASN A 336 16.64 23.42 -20.42
N ALA A 337 16.15 22.50 -19.60
CA ALA A 337 15.79 22.83 -18.24
C ALA A 337 17.02 23.16 -17.39
N SER A 338 18.10 22.44 -17.60
CA SER A 338 19.33 22.74 -16.87
C SER A 338 19.88 24.09 -17.31
N HIS A 339 19.79 24.40 -18.58
CA HIS A 339 20.17 25.70 -19.06
C HIS A 339 19.31 26.81 -18.49
N SER A 340 18.02 26.62 -18.49
CA SER A 340 17.13 27.64 -17.95
C SER A 340 17.30 27.78 -16.45
N LEU A 341 17.55 26.69 -15.77
CA LEU A 341 17.80 26.75 -14.34
C LEU A 341 19.12 27.46 -14.03
N SER A 342 20.14 27.16 -14.81
CA SER A 342 21.40 27.84 -14.63
C SER A 342 21.28 29.30 -15.02
N GLN A 343 20.53 29.60 -16.05
CA GLN A 343 20.28 30.97 -16.42
C GLN A 343 19.51 31.69 -15.33
N HIS A 344 18.53 31.03 -14.73
CA HIS A 344 17.80 31.61 -13.64
C HIS A 344 18.67 31.80 -12.41
N SER A 345 19.56 30.88 -12.16
CA SER A 345 20.45 31.01 -11.03
C SER A 345 21.49 32.09 -11.26
N LEU A 346 21.86 32.31 -12.50
CA LEU A 346 22.80 33.37 -12.82
C LEU A 346 22.12 34.71 -13.01
N ALA A 347 20.94 34.64 -13.58
CA ALA A 347 20.25 35.86 -13.91
C ALA A 347 19.81 36.67 -12.73
N PRO A 348 19.49 36.10 -11.70
CA PRO A 348 18.94 36.84 -10.63
C PRO A 348 19.80 37.93 -10.18
N VAL A 349 20.93 37.64 -10.20
CA VAL A 349 21.75 38.56 -9.68
C VAL A 349 21.69 39.84 -10.37
N PRO A 350 21.91 39.82 -11.50
CA PRO A 350 22.02 41.07 -12.15
C PRO A 350 20.76 41.76 -12.17
N PRO A 351 19.96 41.24 -12.34
CA PRO A 351 18.90 41.84 -12.55
C PRO A 351 18.49 42.77 -11.79
N GLN A 352 18.66 42.50 -11.67
CA GLN A 352 18.25 43.07 -11.35
C GLN A 352 17.79 43.84 -11.32
N SER A 353 17.78 43.56 -11.67
CA SER A 353 17.23 43.91 -11.53
C SER A 353 17.05 44.89 -10.93
N ALA A 354 17.53 44.85 -10.45
CA ALA A 354 17.54 45.81 -9.66
C ALA A 354 17.27 46.99 -10.24
N VAL A 355 17.79 47.02 -11.13
CA VAL A 355 17.78 48.10 -11.72
C VAL A 355 16.55 48.59 -12.14
N SER A 356 15.84 47.88 -12.65
CA SER A 356 14.65 48.37 -13.16
C SER A 356 13.51 47.95 -12.32
N PRO A 357 13.61 48.02 -11.12
CA PRO A 357 12.50 47.68 -10.30
C PRO A 357 11.40 48.67 -10.47
N ILE A 358 11.74 49.86 -10.71
CA ILE A 358 10.70 50.85 -10.73
C ILE A 358 9.72 50.69 -11.87
N PRO A 359 10.14 50.67 -13.12
CA PRO A 359 9.17 50.48 -14.19
C PRO A 359 8.45 49.14 -14.14
N PRO A 360 9.17 48.03 -13.95
CA PRO A 360 8.47 46.75 -13.85
C PRO A 360 7.49 46.69 -12.70
N VAL A 361 7.86 47.31 -11.59
CA VAL A 361 6.98 47.31 -10.44
C VAL A 361 5.71 48.08 -10.74
N SER A 362 5.85 49.24 -11.34
CA SER A 362 4.67 50.01 -11.65
C SER A 362 3.81 49.32 -12.72
N ASP A 363 4.44 48.66 -13.66
CA ASP A 363 3.70 47.88 -14.63
C ASP A 363 3.01 46.68 -14.01
N ALA A 364 3.69 46.05 -13.06
CA ALA A 364 3.07 44.95 -12.33
C ALA A 364 1.89 45.42 -11.51
N VAL A 365 2.03 46.57 -10.88
CA VAL A 365 0.94 47.13 -10.11
C VAL A 365 -0.23 47.50 -11.04
N LYS A 366 0.07 48.07 -12.19
CA LYS A 366 -0.94 48.37 -13.19
C LYS A 366 -1.64 47.14 -13.69
N SER A 367 -0.88 46.06 -13.95
CA SER A 367 -1.49 44.84 -14.39
C SER A 367 -2.27 44.17 -13.27
N GLN A 368 -1.83 44.32 -12.03
CA GLN A 368 -2.60 43.85 -10.89
C GLN A 368 -3.91 44.63 -10.76
N LYS A 369 -3.83 45.94 -10.96
CA LYS A 369 -5.03 46.77 -10.95
C LYS A 369 -5.97 46.40 -12.07
N ARG A 370 -5.41 46.14 -13.25
CA ARG A 370 -6.22 45.68 -14.39
C ARG A 370 -6.90 44.37 -14.09
N ASP A 371 -6.14 43.45 -13.47
CA ASP A 371 -6.70 42.16 -13.08
C ASP A 371 -7.78 42.35 -12.02
N LEU A 372 -7.54 43.25 -11.08
CA LEU A 372 -8.53 43.52 -10.04
C LEU A 372 -9.77 44.22 -10.59
N VAL A 373 -9.54 45.13 -11.53
CA VAL A 373 -10.64 45.85 -12.16
C VAL A 373 -11.26 45.04 -13.27
N GLY A 374 -10.59 44.00 -13.67
CA GLY A 374 -11.06 43.14 -14.73
C GLY A 374 -12.46 42.63 -14.44
N PRO A 375 -13.09 42.08 -15.42
CA PRO A 375 -14.45 41.63 -15.24
C PRO A 375 -14.55 40.67 -14.09
N PRO A 376 -15.68 40.63 -13.44
CA PRO A 376 -15.88 39.73 -12.30
C PRO A 376 -15.58 38.28 -12.66
N LEU A 377 -15.42 38.02 -13.93
CA LEU A 377 -15.04 36.70 -14.39
C LEU A 377 -13.72 36.20 -13.81
N SER A 378 -12.84 37.12 -13.43
CA SER A 378 -11.59 36.70 -12.81
C SER A 378 -11.79 36.04 -11.47
N ALA A 379 -12.82 36.46 -10.74
CA ALA A 379 -13.14 35.88 -9.44
C ALA A 379 -13.83 34.52 -9.59
N ALA A 380 -14.69 34.40 -10.58
CA ALA A 380 -15.44 33.16 -10.76
C ALA A 380 -14.54 31.97 -11.11
N PRO A 381 -13.60 32.09 -12.05
CA PRO A 381 -12.69 30.98 -12.29
C PRO A 381 -11.83 30.62 -11.08
N TRP A 382 -11.43 31.63 -10.31
CA TRP A 382 -10.64 31.38 -9.12
C TRP A 382 -11.46 30.61 -8.09
N ALA A 383 -12.70 30.97 -7.88
CA ALA A 383 -13.60 30.26 -6.98
C ALA A 383 -13.86 28.84 -7.47
N GLN A 384 -14.03 28.67 -8.79
CA GLN A 384 -14.20 27.33 -9.37
C GLN A 384 -12.96 26.46 -9.14
N HIS A 385 -11.78 27.03 -9.27
CA HIS A 385 -10.56 26.28 -9.01
C HIS A 385 -10.44 25.85 -7.56
N THR A 386 -10.87 26.72 -6.63
CA THR A 386 -10.89 26.38 -5.22
C THR A 386 -11.86 25.23 -4.95
N VAL A 387 -13.06 25.30 -5.53
CA VAL A 387 -14.07 24.26 -5.40
C VAL A 387 -13.56 22.95 -5.99
N LEU A 388 -12.95 23.01 -7.17
CA LEU A 388 -12.42 21.81 -7.82
C LEU A 388 -11.28 21.18 -7.01
N ASN A 389 -10.45 22.01 -6.37
CA ASN A 389 -9.39 21.50 -5.51
C ASN A 389 -9.95 20.75 -4.31
N TRP A 390 -11.02 21.28 -3.70
CA TRP A 390 -11.69 20.60 -2.60
C TRP A 390 -12.37 19.31 -3.05
N ILE A 391 -12.96 19.30 -4.25
CA ILE A 391 -13.53 18.07 -4.81
C ILE A 391 -12.44 17.02 -5.00
N THR A 392 -11.26 17.42 -5.49
CA THR A 392 -10.14 16.51 -5.66
C THR A 392 -9.69 15.93 -4.32
N LEU A 393 -9.55 16.78 -3.30
CA LEU A 393 -9.18 16.33 -1.95
C LEU A 393 -10.18 15.32 -1.41
N LEU A 394 -11.47 15.63 -1.49
CA LEU A 394 -12.51 14.75 -0.99
C LEU A 394 -12.55 13.44 -1.78
N SER A 395 -12.31 13.51 -3.09
CA SER A 395 -12.24 12.31 -3.93
C SER A 395 -11.05 11.43 -3.56
N MET A 396 -9.90 12.03 -3.25
CA MET A 396 -8.74 11.25 -2.79
C MET A 396 -9.04 10.59 -1.45
N MET A 397 -9.71 11.28 -0.55
CA MET A 397 -10.10 10.71 0.74
C MET A 397 -11.07 9.55 0.55
N ALA A 398 -12.05 9.71 -0.35
CA ALA A 398 -13.01 8.65 -0.66
C ALA A 398 -12.30 7.44 -1.29
N PHE A 399 -11.35 7.67 -2.18
CA PHE A 399 -10.57 6.61 -2.82
C PHE A 399 -9.80 5.81 -1.78
N VAL A 400 -9.07 6.49 -0.91
CA VAL A 400 -8.26 5.83 0.11
C VAL A 400 -9.15 5.08 1.11
N SER A 401 -10.28 5.66 1.49
CA SER A 401 -11.24 5.01 2.39
C SER A 401 -11.79 3.74 1.76
N ALA A 402 -12.20 3.81 0.50
CA ALA A 402 -12.77 2.67 -0.21
C ALA A 402 -11.74 1.56 -0.39
N PHE A 403 -10.49 1.91 -0.71
CA PHE A 403 -9.41 0.94 -0.80
C PHE A 403 -9.21 0.24 0.54
N SER A 404 -9.19 1.00 1.62
CA SER A 404 -8.95 0.46 2.96
C SER A 404 -10.07 -0.46 3.43
N ILE A 405 -11.30 -0.21 2.97
CA ILE A 405 -12.44 -1.06 3.30
C ILE A 405 -12.47 -2.31 2.43
N GLY A 406 -12.13 -2.18 1.15
CA GLY A 406 -12.23 -3.26 0.18
C GLY A 406 -10.92 -3.94 -0.15
N PHE A 407 -10.23 -3.41 -1.15
CA PHE A 407 -9.04 -4.06 -1.70
C PHE A 407 -7.90 -4.27 -0.71
N GLY A 408 -7.71 -3.35 0.24
CA GLY A 408 -6.62 -3.46 1.17
C GLY A 408 -6.63 -4.78 1.94
N PRO A 409 -7.61 -4.96 2.84
CA PRO A 409 -7.64 -6.18 3.64
C PRO A 409 -8.25 -7.38 2.91
N MET A 410 -9.27 -7.19 2.08
CA MET A 410 -10.01 -8.31 1.50
C MET A 410 -9.21 -9.10 0.48
N THR A 411 -8.32 -8.44 -0.26
CA THR A 411 -7.46 -9.13 -1.23
C THR A 411 -6.61 -10.19 -0.54
N TRP A 412 -5.95 -9.81 0.53
CA TRP A 412 -5.07 -10.73 1.26
C TRP A 412 -5.86 -11.82 1.98
N LEU A 413 -7.03 -11.47 2.48
CA LEU A 413 -7.89 -12.44 3.14
C LEU A 413 -8.36 -13.50 2.14
N VAL A 414 -8.87 -13.08 0.98
CA VAL A 414 -9.30 -14.02 -0.07
C VAL A 414 -8.11 -14.87 -0.54
N LEU A 415 -6.96 -14.23 -0.75
CA LEU A 415 -5.76 -14.92 -1.21
C LEU A 415 -5.33 -16.01 -0.21
N SER A 416 -5.46 -15.75 1.08
CA SER A 416 -5.12 -16.74 2.09
C SER A 416 -6.13 -17.87 2.19
N GLU A 417 -7.34 -17.68 1.65
CA GLU A 417 -8.43 -18.64 1.78
C GLU A 417 -8.58 -19.57 0.57
N ILE A 418 -8.15 -19.15 -0.62
CA ILE A 418 -8.53 -19.86 -1.85
C ILE A 418 -7.59 -21.00 -2.23
N TYR A 419 -6.39 -21.08 -1.64
CA TYR A 419 -5.44 -22.12 -2.02
C TYR A 419 -5.46 -23.28 -1.03
N PRO A 420 -5.25 -24.52 -1.49
CA PRO A 420 -5.13 -25.66 -0.57
C PRO A 420 -3.89 -25.54 0.30
N ALA A 421 -3.93 -26.19 1.47
CA ALA A 421 -2.89 -26.06 2.47
C ALA A 421 -1.50 -26.43 1.95
N GLY A 422 -1.43 -27.41 1.06
CA GLY A 422 -0.14 -27.91 0.57
C GLY A 422 0.65 -26.92 -0.26
N ILE A 423 -0.01 -25.91 -0.84
CA ILE A 423 0.66 -24.93 -1.71
C ILE A 423 0.35 -23.49 -1.29
N ARG A 424 -0.37 -23.32 -0.18
CA ARG A 424 -0.84 -21.98 0.24
C ARG A 424 0.30 -20.98 0.39
N GLY A 425 1.38 -21.37 1.07
CA GLY A 425 2.51 -20.47 1.30
C GLY A 425 3.20 -20.10 -0.01
N ARG A 426 3.46 -21.08 -0.85
CA ARG A 426 4.13 -20.82 -2.13
C ARG A 426 3.25 -20.00 -3.07
N ALA A 427 1.95 -20.30 -3.10
CA ALA A 427 1.01 -19.56 -3.94
C ALA A 427 0.87 -18.12 -3.46
N PHE A 428 0.79 -17.92 -2.15
CA PHE A 428 0.74 -16.60 -1.56
C PHE A 428 1.99 -15.79 -1.91
N ALA A 429 3.17 -16.40 -1.78
CA ALA A 429 4.44 -15.74 -2.12
C ALA A 429 4.51 -15.38 -3.60
N PHE A 430 4.02 -16.27 -4.46
CA PHE A 430 3.97 -16.02 -5.90
C PHE A 430 3.09 -14.80 -6.22
N CYS A 431 1.90 -14.76 -5.65
CA CYS A 431 1.00 -13.62 -5.86
C CYS A 431 1.56 -12.35 -5.25
N ASN A 432 2.21 -12.43 -4.09
CA ASN A 432 2.84 -11.29 -3.45
C ASN A 432 3.98 -10.72 -4.30
N SER A 433 4.72 -11.58 -4.99
CA SER A 433 5.77 -11.14 -5.92
C SER A 433 5.16 -10.29 -7.04
N PHE A 434 4.04 -10.72 -7.60
CA PHE A 434 3.33 -9.95 -8.61
C PHE A 434 2.78 -8.65 -8.03
N ASN A 435 2.33 -8.67 -6.79
CA ASN A 435 1.89 -7.46 -6.10
C ASN A 435 3.00 -6.41 -6.07
N TRP A 436 4.19 -6.80 -5.63
CA TRP A 436 5.30 -5.84 -5.53
C TRP A 436 5.80 -5.43 -6.91
N ALA A 437 5.81 -6.34 -7.89
CA ALA A 437 6.21 -6.00 -9.25
C ALA A 437 5.25 -4.98 -9.86
N ALA A 438 3.94 -5.18 -9.68
CA ALA A 438 2.94 -4.25 -10.19
C ALA A 438 3.04 -2.89 -9.47
N ASN A 439 3.24 -2.92 -8.16
CA ASN A 439 3.41 -1.70 -7.38
C ASN A 439 4.63 -0.91 -7.87
N LEU A 440 5.74 -1.62 -8.12
CA LEU A 440 6.96 -1.00 -8.63
C LEU A 440 6.72 -0.38 -10.00
N LEU A 441 6.07 -1.10 -10.90
CA LEU A 441 5.77 -0.61 -12.23
C LEU A 441 4.90 0.66 -12.17
N ILE A 442 3.86 0.63 -11.37
CA ILE A 442 2.95 1.76 -11.20
C ILE A 442 3.70 2.97 -10.64
N SER A 443 4.52 2.77 -9.61
CA SER A 443 5.23 3.86 -8.95
C SER A 443 6.33 4.44 -9.84
N LEU A 444 7.07 3.59 -10.55
CA LEU A 444 8.15 4.06 -11.42
C LEU A 444 7.65 4.83 -12.63
N SER A 445 6.43 4.53 -13.08
CA SER A 445 5.91 5.13 -14.31
C SER A 445 5.02 6.35 -14.06
N PHE A 446 4.67 6.65 -12.81
CA PHE A 446 3.63 7.64 -12.51
C PHE A 446 3.94 9.02 -13.08
N LEU A 447 5.09 9.59 -12.70
CA LEU A 447 5.43 10.95 -13.10
C LEU A 447 5.71 11.05 -14.60
N ASP A 448 6.34 10.01 -15.15
CA ASP A 448 6.61 9.97 -16.59
C ASP A 448 5.33 9.87 -17.41
N LEU A 449 4.36 9.08 -16.95
CA LEU A 449 3.08 8.98 -17.63
C LEU A 449 2.27 10.26 -17.51
N ILE A 450 2.33 10.92 -16.35
CA ILE A 450 1.68 12.22 -16.19
C ILE A 450 2.27 13.22 -17.18
N ASP A 451 3.60 13.18 -17.34
CA ASP A 451 4.27 14.06 -18.30
C ASP A 451 3.88 13.75 -19.75
N ALA A 452 3.68 12.47 -20.05
CA ALA A 452 3.36 12.02 -21.42
C ALA A 452 1.90 12.24 -21.78
N ILE A 453 0.96 11.85 -20.93
CA ILE A 453 -0.47 11.86 -21.26
C ILE A 453 -1.28 12.84 -20.41
N GLY A 454 -0.72 13.38 -19.34
CA GLY A 454 -1.40 14.32 -18.47
C GLY A 454 -2.00 13.67 -17.26
N PHE A 455 -2.11 14.47 -16.19
CA PHE A 455 -2.67 14.02 -14.90
C PHE A 455 -4.09 13.50 -15.05
N SER A 456 -4.89 14.25 -15.81
CA SER A 456 -6.31 13.93 -16.03
C SER A 456 -6.48 12.54 -16.64
N TRP A 457 -5.76 12.29 -17.75
CA TRP A 457 -5.88 11.01 -18.44
C TRP A 457 -5.33 9.86 -17.61
N MET A 458 -4.31 10.11 -16.80
CA MET A 458 -3.78 9.08 -15.92
C MET A 458 -4.86 8.58 -14.94
N PHE A 459 -5.56 9.52 -14.30
CA PHE A 459 -6.59 9.16 -13.35
C PHE A 459 -7.84 8.59 -14.02
N LEU A 460 -8.13 9.01 -15.24
CA LEU A 460 -9.23 8.39 -16.00
C LEU A 460 -8.90 6.93 -16.36
N LEU A 461 -7.62 6.63 -16.64
CA LEU A 461 -7.18 5.25 -16.83
C LEU A 461 -7.35 4.43 -15.56
N TYR A 462 -7.01 5.01 -14.40
CA TYR A 462 -7.25 4.32 -13.13
C TYR A 462 -8.74 4.04 -12.92
N GLY A 463 -9.60 4.97 -13.33
CA GLY A 463 -11.04 4.76 -13.28
C GLY A 463 -11.50 3.60 -14.15
N LEU A 464 -10.94 3.50 -15.36
CA LEU A 464 -11.22 2.39 -16.26
C LEU A 464 -10.77 1.07 -15.63
N MET A 465 -9.58 1.06 -15.03
CA MET A 465 -9.09 -0.13 -14.33
C MET A 465 -10.00 -0.51 -13.18
N GLY A 466 -10.55 0.48 -12.46
CA GLY A 466 -11.51 0.24 -11.39
C GLY A 466 -12.79 -0.42 -11.90
N VAL A 467 -13.30 0.04 -13.04
CA VAL A 467 -14.48 -0.57 -13.66
C VAL A 467 -14.20 -2.01 -14.06
N MET A 468 -13.03 -2.26 -14.67
CA MET A 468 -12.62 -3.61 -15.04
C MET A 468 -12.49 -4.50 -13.81
N ALA A 469 -11.99 -3.94 -12.71
CA ALA A 469 -11.87 -4.68 -11.45
C ALA A 469 -13.23 -5.08 -10.89
N VAL A 470 -14.22 -4.18 -10.96
CA VAL A 470 -15.59 -4.50 -10.51
C VAL A 470 -16.14 -5.68 -11.32
N ILE A 471 -15.96 -5.63 -12.64
CA ILE A 471 -16.44 -6.71 -13.52
C ILE A 471 -15.73 -8.02 -13.17
N PHE A 472 -14.42 -7.97 -12.96
CA PHE A 472 -13.62 -9.15 -12.60
C PHE A 472 -14.10 -9.75 -11.26
N ILE A 473 -14.32 -8.91 -10.26
CA ILE A 473 -14.75 -9.39 -8.94
C ILE A 473 -16.13 -10.04 -9.05
N TYR A 474 -17.04 -9.42 -9.79
CA TYR A 474 -18.39 -9.95 -9.97
C TYR A 474 -18.36 -11.31 -10.65
N LEU A 475 -17.51 -11.48 -11.66
CA LEU A 475 -17.50 -12.70 -12.46
C LEU A 475 -16.68 -13.84 -11.83
N PHE A 476 -15.59 -13.52 -11.13
CA PHE A 476 -14.62 -14.56 -10.76
C PHE A 476 -14.43 -14.76 -9.27
N VAL A 477 -14.63 -13.74 -8.45
CA VAL A 477 -14.33 -13.85 -7.01
C VAL A 477 -15.55 -14.46 -6.29
N PRO A 478 -15.35 -15.59 -5.59
CA PRO A 478 -16.47 -16.19 -4.84
C PRO A 478 -16.63 -15.52 -3.48
N GLU A 479 -17.83 -15.65 -2.92
CA GLU A 479 -18.07 -15.21 -1.55
C GLU A 479 -17.70 -16.34 -0.59
N THR A 480 -16.75 -16.06 0.29
CA THR A 480 -16.23 -17.04 1.24
C THR A 480 -16.66 -16.79 2.68
N LYS A 481 -17.57 -15.84 2.87
CA LYS A 481 -18.05 -15.49 4.21
C LYS A 481 -18.63 -16.70 4.93
N GLY A 482 -18.16 -16.96 6.14
CA GLY A 482 -18.66 -18.03 6.97
C GLY A 482 -18.27 -19.42 6.53
N GLN A 483 -17.39 -19.57 5.55
CA GLN A 483 -16.96 -20.87 5.07
C GLN A 483 -15.59 -21.25 5.66
N SER A 484 -15.44 -22.51 6.01
CA SER A 484 -14.14 -23.02 6.43
C SER A 484 -13.20 -23.12 5.23
N LEU A 485 -11.92 -23.21 5.49
CA LEU A 485 -10.93 -23.36 4.42
C LEU A 485 -11.18 -24.63 3.61
N GLU A 486 -11.65 -25.70 4.27
CA GLU A 486 -11.96 -26.94 3.59
C GLU A 486 -13.16 -26.78 2.66
N GLU A 487 -14.18 -26.06 3.12
CA GLU A 487 -15.37 -25.81 2.31
C GLU A 487 -15.03 -24.99 1.05
N ILE A 488 -14.16 -23.98 1.23
CA ILE A 488 -13.71 -23.15 0.09
C ILE A 488 -12.93 -24.01 -0.90
N ASP A 489 -12.05 -24.88 -0.41
CA ASP A 489 -11.30 -25.79 -1.26
C ASP A 489 -12.21 -26.71 -2.04
N GLN A 490 -13.22 -27.26 -1.37
CA GLN A 490 -14.21 -28.12 -2.04
C GLN A 490 -15.04 -27.36 -3.07
N GLN A 491 -15.38 -26.11 -2.75
CA GLN A 491 -16.14 -25.27 -3.67
C GLN A 491 -15.40 -25.07 -4.98
N PHE A 492 -14.11 -24.76 -4.91
CA PHE A 492 -13.29 -24.57 -6.11
C PHE A 492 -13.12 -25.87 -6.88
N SER A 493 -12.91 -26.98 -6.19
CA SER A 493 -12.73 -28.28 -6.82
C SER A 493 -14.02 -28.76 -7.51
N ARG A 494 -15.16 -28.52 -6.88
CA ARG A 494 -16.46 -28.95 -7.42
C ARG A 494 -16.85 -28.18 -8.68
N LYS A 495 -16.50 -26.90 -8.76
CA LYS A 495 -16.82 -26.08 -9.92
C LYS A 495 -16.24 -26.65 -11.20
N ARG A 496 -15.12 -27.35 -11.09
CA ARG A 496 -14.52 -28.00 -12.25
C ARG A 496 -15.27 -29.28 -12.64
N ARG A 497 -15.70 -30.05 -11.64
CA ARG A 497 -16.39 -31.32 -11.90
C ARG A 497 -17.76 -31.11 -12.50
N GLY A 498 -18.40 -29.99 -12.19
CA GLY A 498 -19.71 -29.69 -12.71
C GLY A 498 -19.65 -28.79 -13.93
N ARG A 499 -19.18 -29.30 -15.05
CA ARG A 499 -19.14 -28.55 -16.29
C ARG A 499 -20.52 -28.08 -16.68
N GLY A 500 -20.71 -26.79 -16.77
CA GLY A 500 -21.96 -26.24 -17.26
C GLY A 500 -23.02 -26.00 -16.21
N ALA A 501 -22.80 -26.49 -14.99
CA ALA A 501 -23.73 -26.23 -13.91
C ALA A 501 -23.16 -25.12 -13.03
N GLY A 502 -23.55 -23.90 -13.33
CA GLY A 502 -23.24 -22.82 -12.42
C GLY A 502 -23.90 -23.07 -11.08
N TRP A 503 -23.33 -22.52 -10.02
CA TRP A 503 -23.93 -22.64 -8.71
C TRP A 503 -25.32 -22.02 -8.74
N THR A 504 -26.33 -22.83 -8.46
CA THR A 504 -27.68 -22.32 -8.36
C THR A 504 -27.82 -21.54 -7.06
N HIS A 505 -28.81 -20.67 -7.05
CA HIS A 505 -29.14 -19.89 -5.85
C HIS A 505 -29.39 -20.80 -4.65
N ALA A 506 -30.01 -21.96 -4.93
CA ALA A 506 -30.30 -22.92 -3.87
C ALA A 506 -29.04 -23.51 -3.23
N GLN A 507 -28.01 -23.74 -4.03
CA GLN A 507 -26.72 -24.25 -3.50
C GLN A 507 -26.05 -23.22 -2.61
N TYR A 508 -26.09 -21.95 -3.00
CA TYR A 508 -25.57 -20.88 -2.15
C TYR A 508 -26.34 -20.81 -0.83
N GLN A 509 -27.64 -20.92 -0.89
CA GLN A 509 -28.47 -20.89 0.31
C GLN A 509 -28.17 -22.07 1.23
N ARG A 510 -27.94 -23.25 0.66
CA ARG A 510 -27.59 -24.44 1.45
C ARG A 510 -26.27 -24.25 2.19
N VAL A 511 -25.29 -23.67 1.53
CA VAL A 511 -24.00 -23.41 2.14
C VAL A 511 -24.17 -22.40 3.29
N GLU A 512 -24.98 -21.37 3.06
CA GLU A 512 -25.24 -20.37 4.10
C GLU A 512 -25.93 -20.99 5.32
N HIS A 513 -26.93 -21.86 5.08
CA HIS A 513 -27.64 -22.54 6.18
C HIS A 513 -26.72 -23.50 6.93
N ALA A 514 -25.87 -24.22 6.21
CA ALA A 514 -24.91 -25.12 6.83
C ALA A 514 -23.92 -24.34 7.68
N GLY A 515 -23.55 -23.13 7.25
CA GLY A 515 -22.66 -22.26 8.01
C GLY A 515 -23.33 -21.66 9.24
N SER A 516 -24.65 -21.56 9.26
CA SER A 516 -25.36 -20.96 10.38
C SER A 516 -25.71 -21.96 11.50
N THR A 517 -25.62 -23.24 11.22
CA THR A 517 -25.84 -24.28 12.23
C THR A 517 -24.52 -24.83 12.73
#